data_eb345c7370097adb4f0fa6b47629e590
#
_entry.id   eb345c7370097adb4f0fa6b47629e590
#
_cell.length_a   1.000
_cell.length_b   1.000
_cell.length_c   1.000
_cell.angle_alpha   90.00
_cell.angle_beta   90.00
_cell.angle_gamma   90.00
#
_symmetry.space_group_name_H-M   'P 1'
#
loop_
_entity.id
_entity.type
_entity.pdbx_description
1 polymer ?
#
loop_
_entity_poly.entity_id
_entity_poly.type
_entity_poly.pdbx_seq_one_letter_code
_entity_poly.pdbx_strand_id
1 'polypeptide(L)'
;MTENSNEKTTNSRRQRREVQLEHRKHKTGWMWHLPLALIVLGIAFLIVFIWHNKDQQKVDTFETAQKQLLKQQRIADFSEEKVQEKRLYTVTFYPKNEKFTKEQPLIEEKFQEMKVAFQKKHKIDAGTTWIKKIEKHVLNPKMNKIVLSSQFFTWNQDKEKFHEKPLQQSALLLSSETGQTPSAKQIIGSDENLLTIKPLVQQKILEQVKAPDKVIDQVLNLKNLNMDQKMKIQDNQLKITLDKKIGNLKTVSLPLNLVLPYIDQNYAIGQTQEQLPGLDPNKKYVALTFDDGPKAQTTNQLLDILAAQQVKATFFMLGSSARQYPEVVKRAASEGHEIGSHSNVHNNLRSMALDAIKTDIHEADKSIYLAGGQLPKILRPPYGAINSQGAQVIDKAIIQWNIDSRDWELRNTPLIVQHVLQTVQPGSIILMHDIYQTTIDAVTPIIEQLRAQGYEFVTVDQLLQYQDKPRMQYFSQDDARTV
;
A
#
# COMPACT_ATOMS: atom_id res chain seq x y z
N MET A 1 -80.40 93.73 -25.91
CA MET A 1 -79.10 93.25 -25.39
C MET A 1 -79.16 93.11 -23.94
N THR A 2 -79.84 92.10 -23.49
CA THR A 2 -79.95 91.74 -22.07
C THR A 2 -80.47 90.30 -21.99
N GLU A 3 -79.64 89.33 -21.88
CA GLU A 3 -79.93 87.95 -21.49
C GLU A 3 -78.63 87.26 -21.27
N ASN A 4 -78.23 87.04 -20.04
CA ASN A 4 -77.33 85.97 -19.64
C ASN A 4 -76.73 86.15 -18.22
N SER A 5 -77.60 86.40 -17.20
CA SER A 5 -77.09 86.47 -15.85
C SER A 5 -77.79 85.50 -14.81
N ASN A 6 -78.76 84.70 -15.29
CA ASN A 6 -79.52 83.85 -14.34
C ASN A 6 -79.23 82.33 -14.35
N GLU A 7 -78.47 81.82 -15.31
CA GLU A 7 -78.15 80.38 -15.35
C GLU A 7 -76.91 79.94 -14.54
N LYS A 8 -75.97 80.85 -14.22
CA LYS A 8 -74.74 80.49 -13.49
C LYS A 8 -74.93 80.34 -11.97
N THR A 9 -76.07 80.85 -11.38
CA THR A 9 -76.25 80.78 -9.94
C THR A 9 -76.98 79.51 -9.48
N THR A 10 -77.72 78.85 -10.32
CA THR A 10 -78.43 77.58 -9.99
C THR A 10 -77.51 76.33 -10.05
N ASN A 11 -76.57 76.29 -10.97
CA ASN A 11 -75.62 75.15 -11.09
C ASN A 11 -74.59 75.10 -9.96
N SER A 12 -74.19 76.23 -9.43
CA SER A 12 -73.23 76.32 -8.29
C SER A 12 -73.83 75.82 -6.97
N ARG A 13 -75.16 75.95 -6.75
CA ARG A 13 -75.81 75.42 -5.54
C ARG A 13 -76.10 73.93 -5.59
N ARG A 14 -76.33 73.40 -6.78
CA ARG A 14 -76.47 71.92 -6.97
C ARG A 14 -75.21 71.19 -6.82
N GLN A 15 -74.08 71.69 -7.39
CA GLN A 15 -72.75 71.09 -7.23
C GLN A 15 -72.26 71.15 -5.74
N ARG A 16 -72.55 72.24 -5.02
CA ARG A 16 -72.22 72.31 -3.59
C ARG A 16 -73.00 71.36 -2.69
N ARG A 17 -74.21 71.00 -3.09
CA ARG A 17 -75.05 70.03 -2.32
C ARG A 17 -74.56 68.56 -2.65
N GLU A 18 -74.21 68.26 -3.79
CA GLU A 18 -73.68 66.91 -4.17
C GLU A 18 -72.31 66.65 -3.55
N VAL A 19 -71.40 67.61 -3.55
CA VAL A 19 -70.12 67.50 -2.86
C VAL A 19 -70.29 67.38 -1.30
N GLN A 20 -71.28 68.04 -0.72
CA GLN A 20 -71.52 67.85 0.75
C GLN A 20 -72.17 66.51 1.10
N LEU A 21 -72.92 65.88 0.20
CA LEU A 21 -73.48 64.57 0.38
C LEU A 21 -72.44 63.42 0.14
N GLU A 22 -71.52 63.61 -0.74
CA GLU A 22 -70.43 62.67 -0.92
C GLU A 22 -69.47 62.72 0.29
N HIS A 23 -69.12 63.90 0.78
CA HIS A 23 -68.28 64.00 1.99
C HIS A 23 -68.92 63.44 3.27
N ARG A 24 -70.21 63.33 3.33
CA ARG A 24 -70.88 62.69 4.45
C ARG A 24 -70.96 61.15 4.31
N LYS A 25 -71.02 60.64 3.11
CA LYS A 25 -70.95 59.16 2.88
C LYS A 25 -69.57 58.59 3.13
N HIS A 26 -68.50 59.33 2.86
CA HIS A 26 -67.15 58.83 3.14
C HIS A 26 -66.73 58.89 4.62
N LYS A 27 -67.31 59.77 5.42
CA LYS A 27 -66.99 59.85 6.86
C LYS A 27 -67.67 58.78 7.72
N THR A 28 -68.78 58.21 7.32
CA THR A 28 -69.44 57.15 8.05
C THR A 28 -68.93 55.74 7.71
N GLY A 29 -68.41 55.53 6.54
CA GLY A 29 -67.78 54.24 6.17
C GLY A 29 -66.44 53.97 6.88
N TRP A 30 -65.62 54.97 7.14
CA TRP A 30 -64.28 54.78 7.72
C TRP A 30 -64.31 54.53 9.22
N MET A 31 -65.34 55.00 9.95
CA MET A 31 -65.46 54.73 11.41
C MET A 31 -65.82 53.27 11.75
N TRP A 32 -66.37 52.48 10.82
CA TRP A 32 -66.68 51.07 11.01
C TRP A 32 -65.55 50.13 10.55
N HIS A 33 -64.61 50.60 9.73
CA HIS A 33 -63.47 49.82 9.29
C HIS A 33 -62.28 49.92 10.26
N LEU A 34 -62.17 50.96 11.09
CA LEU A 34 -61.04 51.07 12.07
C LEU A 34 -61.09 49.95 13.14
N PRO A 35 -62.21 49.57 13.75
CA PRO A 35 -62.22 48.46 14.69
C PRO A 35 -61.98 47.11 14.00
N LEU A 36 -62.44 46.93 12.73
CA LEU A 36 -62.16 45.71 11.96
C LEU A 36 -60.67 45.59 11.57
N ALA A 37 -60.07 46.70 11.17
CA ALA A 37 -58.61 46.75 10.86
C ALA A 37 -57.79 46.49 12.12
N LEU A 38 -58.17 47.01 13.28
CA LEU A 38 -57.48 46.72 14.56
C LEU A 38 -57.64 45.26 15.00
N ILE A 39 -58.79 44.64 14.76
CA ILE A 39 -59.07 43.24 15.02
C ILE A 39 -58.19 42.34 14.08
N VAL A 40 -58.12 42.68 12.78
CA VAL A 40 -57.31 41.96 11.80
C VAL A 40 -55.79 42.07 12.13
N LEU A 41 -55.33 43.28 12.53
CA LEU A 41 -53.98 43.50 13.01
C LEU A 41 -53.68 42.73 14.32
N GLY A 42 -54.64 42.72 15.24
CA GLY A 42 -54.57 41.96 16.50
C GLY A 42 -54.46 40.43 16.23
N ILE A 43 -55.26 39.89 15.30
CA ILE A 43 -55.27 38.52 14.91
C ILE A 43 -53.90 38.20 14.20
N ALA A 44 -53.45 39.06 13.27
CA ALA A 44 -52.17 38.90 12.62
C ALA A 44 -51.00 38.91 13.62
N PHE A 45 -51.02 39.82 14.59
CA PHE A 45 -50.03 39.88 15.66
C PHE A 45 -50.10 38.62 16.54
N LEU A 46 -51.31 38.14 16.87
CA LEU A 46 -51.48 36.91 17.64
C LEU A 46 -50.99 35.69 16.88
N ILE A 47 -51.26 35.62 15.58
CA ILE A 47 -50.73 34.55 14.71
C ILE A 47 -49.22 34.59 14.65
N VAL A 48 -48.61 35.76 14.45
CA VAL A 48 -47.15 35.95 14.45
C VAL A 48 -46.56 35.61 15.83
N PHE A 49 -47.22 36.03 16.92
CA PHE A 49 -46.83 35.73 18.30
C PHE A 49 -46.91 34.23 18.61
N ILE A 50 -48.00 33.56 18.22
CA ILE A 50 -48.16 32.10 18.36
C ILE A 50 -47.12 31.37 17.51
N TRP A 51 -46.89 31.85 16.29
CA TRP A 51 -45.90 31.26 15.39
C TRP A 51 -44.47 31.45 15.93
N HIS A 52 -44.14 32.64 16.42
CA HIS A 52 -42.87 32.94 17.07
C HIS A 52 -42.66 32.08 18.34
N ASN A 53 -43.68 31.94 19.19
CA ASN A 53 -43.57 31.08 20.38
C ASN A 53 -43.43 29.61 20.02
N LYS A 54 -44.14 29.13 18.99
CA LYS A 54 -43.94 27.74 18.49
C LYS A 54 -42.55 27.51 17.91
N ASP A 55 -41.99 28.49 17.21
CA ASP A 55 -40.63 28.38 16.68
C ASP A 55 -39.58 28.43 17.80
N GLN A 56 -39.75 29.30 18.80
CA GLN A 56 -38.92 29.32 20.00
C GLN A 56 -38.99 27.99 20.77
N GLN A 57 -40.17 27.45 20.97
CA GLN A 57 -40.35 26.15 21.64
C GLN A 57 -39.66 25.01 20.88
N LYS A 58 -39.69 25.02 19.54
CA LYS A 58 -38.95 24.04 18.71
C LYS A 58 -37.44 24.21 18.86
N VAL A 59 -36.92 25.45 18.90
CA VAL A 59 -35.50 25.74 19.12
C VAL A 59 -35.07 25.26 20.50
N ASP A 60 -35.83 25.55 21.54
CA ASP A 60 -35.54 25.13 22.91
C ASP A 60 -35.52 23.61 23.06
N THR A 61 -36.46 22.92 22.39
CA THR A 61 -36.50 21.44 22.36
C THR A 61 -35.25 20.87 21.67
N PHE A 62 -34.86 21.42 20.51
CA PHE A 62 -33.68 21.01 19.79
C PHE A 62 -32.39 21.22 20.61
N GLU A 63 -32.22 22.42 21.21
CA GLU A 63 -31.06 22.74 22.04
C GLU A 63 -30.96 21.84 23.28
N THR A 64 -32.09 21.55 23.91
CA THR A 64 -32.17 20.66 25.08
C THR A 64 -31.73 19.23 24.68
N ALA A 65 -32.29 18.72 23.58
CA ALA A 65 -31.92 17.39 23.07
C ALA A 65 -30.44 17.35 22.65
N GLN A 66 -29.91 18.41 22.04
CA GLN A 66 -28.51 18.50 21.67
C GLN A 66 -27.60 18.50 22.90
N LYS A 67 -27.91 19.25 23.93
CA LYS A 67 -27.20 19.27 25.21
C LYS A 67 -27.19 17.87 25.87
N GLN A 68 -28.34 17.17 25.81
CA GLN A 68 -28.46 15.82 26.32
C GLN A 68 -27.65 14.81 25.52
N LEU A 69 -27.66 14.87 24.18
CA LEU A 69 -26.85 14.08 23.30
C LEU A 69 -25.35 14.26 23.64
N LEU A 70 -24.90 15.50 23.73
CA LEU A 70 -23.48 15.79 24.04
C LEU A 70 -23.08 15.29 25.43
N LYS A 71 -23.99 15.39 26.42
CA LYS A 71 -23.72 14.83 27.76
C LYS A 71 -23.55 13.31 27.72
N GLN A 72 -24.32 12.59 26.90
CA GLN A 72 -24.21 11.13 26.71
C GLN A 72 -22.91 10.73 26.01
N GLN A 73 -22.42 11.59 25.12
CA GLN A 73 -21.19 11.33 24.35
C GLN A 73 -19.91 11.80 25.06
N ARG A 74 -20.03 12.45 26.22
CA ARG A 74 -18.91 13.01 26.97
C ARG A 74 -18.02 11.92 27.55
N ILE A 75 -16.70 12.08 27.40
CA ILE A 75 -15.68 11.15 27.88
C ILE A 75 -14.87 11.88 28.96
N ALA A 76 -14.66 11.25 30.12
CA ALA A 76 -14.07 11.89 31.32
C ALA A 76 -12.71 12.54 31.09
N ASP A 77 -11.81 11.88 30.33
CA ASP A 77 -10.45 12.33 30.12
C ASP A 77 -10.23 13.05 28.78
N PHE A 78 -11.32 13.50 28.16
CA PHE A 78 -11.26 14.24 26.89
C PHE A 78 -11.66 15.70 27.07
N SER A 79 -11.00 16.56 26.31
CA SER A 79 -11.43 17.94 26.05
C SER A 79 -12.36 17.97 24.84
N GLU A 80 -13.22 18.99 24.76
CA GLU A 80 -14.15 19.15 23.66
C GLU A 80 -13.94 20.50 22.97
N GLU A 81 -13.94 20.48 21.64
CA GLU A 81 -13.97 21.67 20.79
C GLU A 81 -15.28 21.69 20.00
N LYS A 82 -15.95 22.84 19.94
CA LYS A 82 -17.25 23.01 19.31
C LYS A 82 -17.17 24.04 18.20
N VAL A 83 -17.65 23.67 17.03
CA VAL A 83 -17.70 24.56 15.85
C VAL A 83 -19.09 24.49 15.23
N GLN A 84 -19.73 25.66 15.06
CA GLN A 84 -20.98 25.80 14.34
C GLN A 84 -20.72 26.30 12.93
N GLU A 85 -20.96 25.45 11.94
CA GLU A 85 -21.06 25.83 10.53
C GLU A 85 -22.53 25.99 10.15
N LYS A 86 -22.82 26.68 9.02
CA LYS A 86 -24.21 27.05 8.60
C LYS A 86 -25.30 25.98 8.82
N ARG A 87 -24.96 24.70 8.66
CA ARG A 87 -25.94 23.59 8.78
C ARG A 87 -25.39 22.40 9.57
N LEU A 88 -24.21 22.53 10.13
CA LEU A 88 -23.53 21.43 10.80
C LEU A 88 -22.97 21.92 12.13
N TYR A 89 -23.36 21.28 13.20
CA TYR A 89 -22.74 21.45 14.50
C TYR A 89 -21.72 20.35 14.71
N THR A 90 -20.46 20.72 14.85
CA THR A 90 -19.34 19.78 15.01
C THR A 90 -18.81 19.82 16.43
N VAL A 91 -18.64 18.68 17.04
CA VAL A 91 -17.94 18.53 18.32
C VAL A 91 -16.81 17.55 18.15
N THR A 92 -15.60 17.98 18.50
CA THR A 92 -14.39 17.17 18.47
C THR A 92 -13.95 16.85 19.89
N PHE A 93 -13.85 15.57 20.23
CA PHE A 93 -13.29 15.07 21.48
C PHE A 93 -11.85 14.63 21.25
N TYR A 94 -10.92 15.08 22.10
CA TYR A 94 -9.50 14.71 22.08
C TYR A 94 -8.97 14.57 23.51
N PRO A 95 -7.94 13.72 23.75
CA PRO A 95 -7.38 13.52 25.10
C PRO A 95 -6.84 14.82 25.69
N LYS A 96 -7.13 15.10 26.96
CA LYS A 96 -6.79 16.38 27.63
C LYS A 96 -5.31 16.75 27.60
N ASN A 97 -4.41 15.76 27.64
CA ASN A 97 -2.97 15.96 27.74
C ASN A 97 -2.22 15.79 26.43
N GLU A 98 -2.96 15.67 25.30
CA GLU A 98 -2.37 15.46 23.99
C GLU A 98 -2.49 16.70 23.10
N LYS A 99 -1.40 17.00 22.38
CA LYS A 99 -1.39 18.01 21.32
C LYS A 99 -1.10 17.34 19.99
N PHE A 100 -1.94 17.56 19.01
CA PHE A 100 -1.85 16.95 17.67
C PHE A 100 -1.29 17.91 16.63
N THR A 101 -0.36 18.81 17.00
CA THR A 101 0.12 19.89 16.11
C THR A 101 0.73 19.34 14.82
N LYS A 102 1.51 18.26 14.90
CA LYS A 102 2.17 17.64 13.75
C LYS A 102 1.20 16.76 12.93
N GLU A 103 0.27 16.11 13.61
CA GLU A 103 -0.68 15.16 13.05
C GLU A 103 -1.95 15.84 12.50
N GLN A 104 -2.23 17.08 12.92
CA GLN A 104 -3.48 17.80 12.63
C GLN A 104 -3.86 17.80 11.14
N PRO A 105 -2.96 18.06 10.17
CA PRO A 105 -3.35 18.09 8.77
C PRO A 105 -3.91 16.74 8.27
N LEU A 106 -3.28 15.63 8.67
CA LEU A 106 -3.72 14.28 8.27
C LEU A 106 -5.00 13.86 8.99
N ILE A 107 -5.17 14.25 10.26
CA ILE A 107 -6.38 14.02 11.02
C ILE A 107 -7.56 14.73 10.36
N GLU A 108 -7.40 15.98 9.99
CA GLU A 108 -8.47 16.76 9.36
C GLU A 108 -8.79 16.27 7.95
N GLU A 109 -7.78 15.96 7.13
CA GLU A 109 -7.97 15.33 5.82
C GLU A 109 -8.81 14.05 5.95
N LYS A 110 -8.51 13.21 6.95
CA LYS A 110 -9.24 11.96 7.16
C LYS A 110 -10.67 12.16 7.61
N PHE A 111 -10.91 13.15 8.47
CA PHE A 111 -12.28 13.52 8.83
C PHE A 111 -13.06 14.08 7.65
N GLN A 112 -12.42 14.85 6.76
CA GLN A 112 -13.09 15.32 5.53
C GLN A 112 -13.44 14.17 4.58
N GLU A 113 -12.57 13.16 4.43
CA GLU A 113 -12.92 11.95 3.68
C GLU A 113 -14.17 11.26 4.25
N MET A 114 -14.23 11.11 5.59
CA MET A 114 -15.39 10.51 6.28
C MET A 114 -16.68 11.35 6.08
N LYS A 115 -16.57 12.68 6.15
CA LYS A 115 -17.69 13.62 5.89
C LYS A 115 -18.20 13.47 4.44
N VAL A 116 -17.29 13.43 3.46
CA VAL A 116 -17.65 13.22 2.05
C VAL A 116 -18.31 11.86 1.82
N ALA A 117 -17.79 10.80 2.44
CA ALA A 117 -18.38 9.46 2.36
C ALA A 117 -19.80 9.43 2.95
N PHE A 118 -20.05 10.14 4.04
CA PHE A 118 -21.38 10.32 4.62
C PHE A 118 -22.31 11.08 3.66
N GLN A 119 -21.86 12.21 3.11
CA GLN A 119 -22.64 13.06 2.20
C GLN A 119 -23.08 12.37 0.91
N LYS A 120 -22.34 11.37 0.43
CA LYS A 120 -22.76 10.55 -0.72
C LYS A 120 -24.04 9.76 -0.48
N LYS A 121 -24.37 9.46 0.78
CA LYS A 121 -25.52 8.63 1.17
C LYS A 121 -26.58 9.40 1.95
N HIS A 122 -26.23 10.54 2.56
CA HIS A 122 -27.07 11.29 3.48
C HIS A 122 -26.89 12.80 3.25
N LYS A 123 -28.00 13.54 3.38
CA LYS A 123 -27.97 15.01 3.34
C LYS A 123 -27.53 15.55 4.70
N ILE A 124 -26.69 16.56 4.71
CA ILE A 124 -26.40 17.38 5.90
C ILE A 124 -27.37 18.57 5.88
N ASP A 125 -28.26 18.63 6.86
CA ASP A 125 -29.23 19.71 7.07
C ASP A 125 -28.95 20.49 8.37
N ALA A 126 -29.74 21.52 8.64
CA ALA A 126 -29.55 22.44 9.76
C ALA A 126 -29.70 21.79 11.16
N GLY A 127 -30.12 20.54 11.23
CA GLY A 127 -30.24 19.77 12.48
C GLY A 127 -29.21 18.68 12.61
N THR A 128 -28.15 18.68 11.77
CA THR A 128 -27.10 17.65 11.83
C THR A 128 -26.03 18.00 12.85
N THR A 129 -25.77 17.08 13.77
CA THR A 129 -24.64 17.14 14.70
C THR A 129 -23.59 16.07 14.30
N TRP A 130 -22.36 16.49 14.13
CA TRP A 130 -21.21 15.63 13.80
C TRP A 130 -20.30 15.52 15.01
N ILE A 131 -20.14 14.30 15.52
CA ILE A 131 -19.23 14.01 16.62
C ILE A 131 -17.99 13.35 16.09
N LYS A 132 -16.84 13.97 16.32
CA LYS A 132 -15.51 13.48 16.01
C LYS A 132 -14.80 13.07 17.31
N LYS A 133 -14.11 11.95 17.31
CA LYS A 133 -13.27 11.51 18.43
C LYS A 133 -11.89 11.15 17.91
N ILE A 134 -10.87 11.61 18.61
CA ILE A 134 -9.47 11.35 18.32
C ILE A 134 -8.86 10.62 19.52
N GLU A 135 -8.25 9.46 19.29
CA GLU A 135 -7.52 8.71 20.32
C GLU A 135 -6.11 8.46 19.83
N LYS A 136 -5.12 8.59 20.72
CA LYS A 136 -3.72 8.32 20.41
C LYS A 136 -3.20 7.16 21.24
N HIS A 137 -2.58 6.20 20.57
CA HIS A 137 -1.94 5.05 21.16
C HIS A 137 -0.47 5.05 20.75
N VAL A 138 0.44 5.13 21.71
CA VAL A 138 1.87 4.95 21.48
C VAL A 138 2.12 3.47 21.27
N LEU A 139 2.56 3.07 20.08
CA LEU A 139 2.84 1.67 19.76
C LEU A 139 4.27 1.29 20.13
N ASN A 140 5.21 2.20 19.86
CA ASN A 140 6.62 2.14 20.25
C ASN A 140 7.24 3.54 20.16
N PRO A 141 8.56 3.73 20.48
CA PRO A 141 9.21 5.04 20.40
C PRO A 141 9.15 5.74 19.05
N LYS A 142 9.01 4.98 17.94
CA LYS A 142 8.98 5.53 16.58
C LYS A 142 7.58 5.68 15.99
N MET A 143 6.55 5.07 16.58
CA MET A 143 5.22 4.96 15.97
C MET A 143 4.08 5.24 16.93
N ASN A 144 3.14 6.06 16.46
CA ASN A 144 1.84 6.30 17.08
C ASN A 144 0.72 5.77 16.17
N LYS A 145 -0.34 5.28 16.80
CA LYS A 145 -1.62 4.98 16.15
C LYS A 145 -2.65 6.02 16.58
N ILE A 146 -3.16 6.78 15.63
CA ILE A 146 -4.27 7.72 15.86
C ILE A 146 -5.54 7.05 15.38
N VAL A 147 -6.47 6.80 16.29
CA VAL A 147 -7.80 6.26 15.97
C VAL A 147 -8.77 7.41 15.85
N LEU A 148 -9.47 7.49 14.75
CA LEU A 148 -10.46 8.50 14.43
C LEU A 148 -11.83 7.85 14.37
N SER A 149 -12.76 8.36 15.15
CA SER A 149 -14.16 7.97 15.13
C SER A 149 -15.02 9.15 14.67
N SER A 150 -15.96 8.91 13.79
CA SER A 150 -16.84 9.91 13.18
C SER A 150 -18.26 9.41 13.20
N GLN A 151 -19.14 10.16 13.85
CA GLN A 151 -20.55 9.81 13.97
C GLN A 151 -21.44 11.00 13.71
N PHE A 152 -22.47 10.79 12.89
CA PHE A 152 -23.46 11.83 12.57
C PHE A 152 -24.78 11.53 13.26
N PHE A 153 -25.42 12.58 13.75
CA PHE A 153 -26.74 12.55 14.35
C PHE A 153 -27.60 13.56 13.61
N THR A 154 -28.75 13.12 13.10
CA THR A 154 -29.71 13.98 12.37
C THR A 154 -30.92 14.22 13.21
N TRP A 155 -31.35 15.48 13.35
CA TRP A 155 -32.54 15.85 14.09
C TRP A 155 -33.83 15.44 13.36
N ASN A 156 -34.72 14.77 14.03
CA ASN A 156 -36.09 14.51 13.55
C ASN A 156 -37.06 15.38 14.32
N GLN A 157 -37.63 16.36 13.63
CA GLN A 157 -38.53 17.37 14.24
C GLN A 157 -39.84 16.77 14.72
N ASP A 158 -40.39 15.77 14.02
CA ASP A 158 -41.67 15.16 14.37
C ASP A 158 -41.58 14.27 15.63
N LYS A 159 -40.40 13.69 15.84
CA LYS A 159 -40.11 12.81 16.98
C LYS A 159 -39.35 13.52 18.10
N GLU A 160 -38.96 14.77 17.89
CA GLU A 160 -38.18 15.60 18.81
C GLU A 160 -36.92 14.89 19.37
N LYS A 161 -36.23 14.16 18.51
CA LYS A 161 -35.04 13.39 18.89
C LYS A 161 -33.99 13.29 17.78
N PHE A 162 -32.74 13.08 18.18
CA PHE A 162 -31.67 12.76 17.26
C PHE A 162 -31.73 11.29 16.78
N HIS A 163 -31.55 11.10 15.49
CA HIS A 163 -31.32 9.79 14.89
C HIS A 163 -29.83 9.60 14.69
N GLU A 164 -29.31 8.58 15.32
CA GLU A 164 -27.93 8.14 15.19
C GLU A 164 -27.69 7.49 13.81
N LYS A 165 -26.57 7.85 13.18
CA LYS A 165 -26.11 7.23 11.94
C LYS A 165 -24.95 6.27 12.25
N PRO A 166 -24.65 5.31 11.36
CA PRO A 166 -23.57 4.36 11.59
C PRO A 166 -22.24 5.05 11.91
N LEU A 167 -21.58 4.54 12.94
CA LEU A 167 -20.24 4.98 13.34
C LEU A 167 -19.25 4.63 12.24
N GLN A 168 -18.44 5.60 11.85
CA GLN A 168 -17.29 5.41 10.95
C GLN A 168 -16.02 5.46 11.79
N GLN A 169 -15.11 4.52 11.54
CA GLN A 169 -13.80 4.50 12.19
C GLN A 169 -12.69 4.40 11.17
N SER A 170 -11.55 5.00 11.47
CA SER A 170 -10.32 4.90 10.70
C SER A 170 -9.13 4.98 11.65
N ALA A 171 -7.97 4.49 11.20
CA ALA A 171 -6.73 4.61 11.95
C ALA A 171 -5.62 5.16 11.04
N LEU A 172 -4.79 6.03 11.60
CA LEU A 172 -3.56 6.53 11.00
C LEU A 172 -2.39 5.94 11.79
N LEU A 173 -1.41 5.38 11.09
CA LEU A 173 -0.13 4.97 11.65
C LEU A 173 0.89 6.05 11.27
N LEU A 174 1.37 6.78 12.25
CA LEU A 174 2.19 7.97 12.06
C LEU A 174 3.52 7.83 12.80
N SER A 175 4.58 8.36 12.18
CA SER A 175 5.88 8.50 12.86
C SER A 175 5.74 9.44 14.07
N SER A 176 6.23 9.02 15.23
CA SER A 176 6.23 9.83 16.44
C SER A 176 7.12 11.08 16.29
N GLU A 177 8.15 11.00 15.43
CA GLU A 177 9.07 12.10 15.16
C GLU A 177 8.42 13.22 14.33
N THR A 178 7.78 12.84 13.22
CA THR A 178 7.28 13.79 12.21
C THR A 178 5.78 14.05 12.31
N GLY A 179 5.00 13.17 12.94
CA GLY A 179 3.54 13.20 12.94
C GLY A 179 2.93 12.89 11.56
N GLN A 180 3.73 12.40 10.62
CA GLN A 180 3.35 12.07 9.26
C GLN A 180 3.40 10.57 9.02
N THR A 181 2.82 10.11 7.92
CA THR A 181 3.03 8.74 7.44
C THR A 181 4.53 8.50 7.26
N PRO A 182 5.09 7.40 7.76
CA PRO A 182 6.52 7.13 7.61
C PRO A 182 6.96 7.19 6.15
N SER A 183 8.06 7.89 5.90
CA SER A 183 8.68 8.00 4.58
C SER A 183 9.43 6.73 4.20
N ALA A 184 9.77 6.57 2.91
CA ALA A 184 10.63 5.48 2.45
C ALA A 184 11.96 5.45 3.22
N LYS A 185 12.56 6.62 3.48
CA LYS A 185 13.80 6.75 4.27
C LYS A 185 13.66 6.19 5.68
N GLN A 186 12.53 6.41 6.34
CA GLN A 186 12.27 5.87 7.68
C GLN A 186 11.98 4.38 7.64
N ILE A 187 11.20 3.90 6.67
CA ILE A 187 10.81 2.49 6.56
C ILE A 187 12.00 1.63 6.11
N ILE A 188 12.71 2.03 5.07
CA ILE A 188 13.74 1.24 4.39
C ILE A 188 15.14 1.48 4.97
N GLY A 189 15.45 2.72 5.34
CA GLY A 189 16.70 3.12 5.98
C GLY A 189 17.90 3.32 5.05
N SER A 190 18.06 2.57 3.96
CA SER A 190 19.20 2.68 3.06
C SER A 190 18.87 2.45 1.57
N ASP A 191 19.67 3.05 0.68
CA ASP A 191 19.55 2.83 -0.77
C ASP A 191 19.89 1.37 -1.16
N GLU A 192 20.74 0.72 -0.39
CA GLU A 192 21.09 -0.70 -0.57
C GLU A 192 19.85 -1.60 -0.37
N ASN A 193 19.08 -1.36 0.68
CA ASN A 193 17.82 -2.06 0.92
C ASN A 193 16.80 -1.81 -0.20
N LEU A 194 16.76 -0.58 -0.77
CA LEU A 194 15.91 -0.28 -1.93
C LEU A 194 16.31 -1.09 -3.16
N LEU A 195 17.62 -1.26 -3.40
CA LEU A 195 18.12 -2.11 -4.49
C LEU A 195 17.73 -3.57 -4.29
N THR A 196 17.81 -4.07 -3.05
CA THR A 196 17.43 -5.44 -2.69
C THR A 196 15.93 -5.69 -2.86
N ILE A 197 15.09 -4.70 -2.56
CA ILE A 197 13.64 -4.79 -2.72
C ILE A 197 13.21 -4.70 -4.20
N LYS A 198 13.99 -4.05 -5.06
CA LYS A 198 13.63 -3.83 -6.47
C LYS A 198 13.25 -5.11 -7.24
N PRO A 199 14.01 -6.22 -7.19
CA PRO A 199 13.64 -7.47 -7.85
C PRO A 199 12.29 -8.04 -7.34
N LEU A 200 12.00 -7.90 -6.04
CA LEU A 200 10.71 -8.29 -5.47
C LEU A 200 9.57 -7.45 -6.04
N VAL A 201 9.79 -6.15 -6.21
CA VAL A 201 8.83 -5.24 -6.86
C VAL A 201 8.60 -5.64 -8.30
N GLN A 202 9.65 -5.93 -9.05
CA GLN A 202 9.57 -6.36 -10.44
C GLN A 202 8.77 -7.66 -10.59
N GLN A 203 9.07 -8.68 -9.79
CA GLN A 203 8.34 -9.93 -9.77
C GLN A 203 6.87 -9.69 -9.46
N LYS A 204 6.58 -8.87 -8.44
CA LYS A 204 5.21 -8.60 -8.01
C LYS A 204 4.39 -7.81 -9.02
N ILE A 205 5.03 -6.91 -9.79
CA ILE A 205 4.38 -6.24 -10.93
C ILE A 205 3.92 -7.29 -11.95
N LEU A 206 4.81 -8.22 -12.33
CA LEU A 206 4.52 -9.24 -13.34
C LEU A 206 3.42 -10.21 -12.88
N GLU A 207 3.32 -10.51 -11.59
CA GLU A 207 2.23 -11.33 -11.02
C GLU A 207 0.87 -10.59 -11.01
N GLN A 208 0.87 -9.27 -10.88
CA GLN A 208 -0.36 -8.48 -10.73
C GLN A 208 -0.89 -7.91 -12.04
N VAL A 209 -0.10 -7.85 -13.09
CA VAL A 209 -0.55 -7.36 -14.41
C VAL A 209 -1.29 -8.44 -15.18
N LYS A 210 -2.26 -8.02 -16.02
CA LYS A 210 -3.06 -8.97 -16.83
C LYS A 210 -2.29 -9.64 -17.98
N ALA A 211 -1.24 -9.00 -18.49
CA ALA A 211 -0.45 -9.47 -19.61
C ALA A 211 1.04 -9.20 -19.35
N PRO A 212 1.70 -10.03 -18.51
CA PRO A 212 3.08 -9.80 -18.11
C PRO A 212 4.06 -9.85 -19.28
N ASP A 213 3.83 -10.69 -20.27
CA ASP A 213 4.59 -10.79 -21.51
C ASP A 213 4.71 -9.46 -22.27
N LYS A 214 3.68 -8.61 -22.19
CA LYS A 214 3.67 -7.30 -22.88
C LYS A 214 4.41 -6.20 -22.13
N VAL A 215 4.69 -6.39 -20.87
CA VAL A 215 5.31 -5.37 -19.99
C VAL A 215 6.65 -5.79 -19.42
N ILE A 216 7.11 -7.01 -19.69
CA ILE A 216 8.36 -7.55 -19.12
C ILE A 216 9.56 -6.63 -19.38
N ASP A 217 9.74 -6.11 -20.59
CA ASP A 217 10.83 -5.20 -20.91
C ASP A 217 10.72 -3.88 -20.13
N GLN A 218 9.50 -3.38 -19.93
CA GLN A 218 9.24 -2.19 -19.11
C GLN A 218 9.58 -2.45 -17.63
N VAL A 219 9.26 -3.65 -17.14
CA VAL A 219 9.53 -4.07 -15.75
C VAL A 219 11.02 -4.25 -15.52
N LEU A 220 11.74 -4.94 -16.42
CA LEU A 220 13.18 -5.14 -16.33
C LEU A 220 13.96 -3.81 -16.43
N ASN A 221 13.45 -2.83 -17.18
CA ASN A 221 13.97 -1.47 -17.25
C ASN A 221 13.44 -0.52 -16.16
N LEU A 222 12.79 -1.05 -15.10
CA LEU A 222 12.33 -0.24 -13.98
C LEU A 222 13.51 0.53 -13.37
N LYS A 223 13.36 1.87 -13.27
CA LYS A 223 14.36 2.68 -12.58
C LYS A 223 14.50 2.24 -11.13
N ASN A 224 15.68 2.47 -10.56
CA ASN A 224 15.87 2.21 -9.14
C ASN A 224 14.88 3.00 -8.31
N LEU A 225 14.34 2.35 -7.29
CA LEU A 225 13.56 3.01 -6.27
C LEU A 225 14.46 4.01 -5.54
N ASN A 226 13.88 5.07 -4.99
CA ASN A 226 14.63 6.11 -4.28
C ASN A 226 13.93 6.46 -2.96
N MET A 227 14.59 7.25 -2.11
CA MET A 227 14.10 7.60 -0.77
C MET A 227 12.89 8.55 -0.77
N ASP A 228 12.57 9.15 -1.91
CA ASP A 228 11.37 10.00 -2.08
C ASP A 228 10.15 9.18 -2.55
N GLN A 229 10.34 7.88 -2.78
CA GLN A 229 9.27 6.98 -3.22
C GLN A 229 8.13 6.95 -2.19
N LYS A 230 6.90 7.13 -2.65
CA LYS A 230 5.72 7.01 -1.78
C LYS A 230 5.52 5.54 -1.40
N MET A 231 5.71 5.26 -0.11
CA MET A 231 5.57 3.94 0.48
C MET A 231 4.69 4.01 1.72
N LYS A 232 4.00 2.91 2.02
CA LYS A 232 3.28 2.73 3.29
C LYS A 232 3.17 1.25 3.65
N ILE A 233 3.20 0.95 4.94
CA ILE A 233 2.88 -0.38 5.46
C ILE A 233 1.40 -0.39 5.83
N GLN A 234 0.65 -1.31 5.24
CA GLN A 234 -0.78 -1.46 5.49
C GLN A 234 -1.24 -2.88 5.12
N ASP A 235 -2.10 -3.49 5.94
CA ASP A 235 -2.71 -4.81 5.68
C ASP A 235 -1.67 -5.92 5.44
N ASN A 236 -0.64 -6.00 6.27
CA ASN A 236 0.51 -6.92 6.15
C ASN A 236 1.27 -6.80 4.82
N GLN A 237 1.26 -5.63 4.21
CA GLN A 237 1.92 -5.36 2.94
C GLN A 237 2.70 -4.05 2.98
N LEU A 238 3.86 -4.02 2.32
CA LEU A 238 4.52 -2.80 1.91
C LEU A 238 3.94 -2.37 0.57
N LYS A 239 3.19 -1.27 0.56
CA LYS A 239 2.59 -0.69 -0.65
C LYS A 239 3.50 0.40 -1.20
N ILE A 240 3.96 0.24 -2.44
CA ILE A 240 4.90 1.14 -3.14
C ILE A 240 4.18 1.77 -4.33
N THR A 241 4.17 3.10 -4.39
CA THR A 241 3.58 3.83 -5.53
C THR A 241 4.64 4.01 -6.61
N LEU A 242 4.41 3.48 -7.79
CA LEU A 242 5.30 3.62 -8.95
C LEU A 242 5.25 5.05 -9.52
N ASP A 243 6.37 5.56 -10.03
CA ASP A 243 6.44 6.88 -10.68
C ASP A 243 5.53 6.92 -11.92
N LYS A 244 5.58 5.88 -12.73
CA LYS A 244 4.73 5.68 -13.90
C LYS A 244 3.92 4.40 -13.77
N LYS A 245 2.73 4.37 -14.37
CA LYS A 245 1.95 3.12 -14.46
C LYS A 245 2.69 2.10 -15.33
N ILE A 246 2.66 0.84 -14.89
CA ILE A 246 3.09 -0.31 -15.67
C ILE A 246 1.85 -1.19 -15.91
N GLY A 247 1.46 -1.33 -17.16
CA GLY A 247 0.15 -1.90 -17.48
C GLY A 247 -0.99 -1.13 -16.78
N ASN A 248 -1.75 -1.83 -15.97
CA ASN A 248 -2.85 -1.24 -15.18
C ASN A 248 -2.42 -0.81 -13.76
N LEU A 249 -1.18 -1.07 -13.35
CA LEU A 249 -0.72 -0.87 -11.97
C LEU A 249 -0.09 0.52 -11.77
N LYS A 250 -0.50 1.19 -10.71
CA LYS A 250 0.15 2.40 -10.17
C LYS A 250 0.77 2.15 -8.81
N THR A 251 0.29 1.14 -8.08
CA THR A 251 0.79 0.74 -6.77
C THR A 251 1.06 -0.76 -6.78
N VAL A 252 2.19 -1.15 -6.22
CA VAL A 252 2.60 -2.54 -6.00
C VAL A 252 2.52 -2.85 -4.53
N SER A 253 2.02 -4.04 -4.18
CA SER A 253 1.90 -4.49 -2.81
C SER A 253 2.76 -5.73 -2.61
N LEU A 254 3.79 -5.62 -1.75
CA LEU A 254 4.66 -6.71 -1.35
C LEU A 254 4.19 -7.29 -0.01
N PRO A 255 4.06 -8.61 0.14
CA PRO A 255 3.88 -9.23 1.44
C PRO A 255 4.97 -8.80 2.42
N LEU A 256 4.58 -8.45 3.64
CA LEU A 256 5.49 -7.85 4.60
C LEU A 256 6.63 -8.81 5.00
N ASN A 257 6.34 -10.11 5.12
CA ASN A 257 7.33 -11.15 5.43
C ASN A 257 8.52 -11.17 4.45
N LEU A 258 8.28 -10.86 3.16
CA LEU A 258 9.35 -10.82 2.16
C LEU A 258 10.27 -9.62 2.29
N VAL A 259 9.83 -8.56 2.95
CA VAL A 259 10.60 -7.31 3.07
C VAL A 259 11.06 -7.00 4.49
N LEU A 260 10.63 -7.79 5.48
CA LEU A 260 11.02 -7.61 6.89
C LEU A 260 12.54 -7.49 7.11
N PRO A 261 13.41 -8.27 6.42
CA PRO A 261 14.86 -8.14 6.57
C PRO A 261 15.42 -6.80 6.08
N TYR A 262 14.70 -6.09 5.24
CA TYR A 262 15.15 -4.87 4.55
C TYR A 262 14.47 -3.59 5.04
N ILE A 263 13.64 -3.67 6.10
CA ILE A 263 12.94 -2.53 6.66
C ILE A 263 13.22 -2.36 8.16
N ASP A 264 13.05 -1.14 8.66
CA ASP A 264 13.01 -0.93 10.12
C ASP A 264 11.71 -1.50 10.68
N GLN A 265 11.81 -2.61 11.40
CA GLN A 265 10.67 -3.35 11.95
C GLN A 265 9.82 -2.52 12.94
N ASN A 266 10.35 -1.42 13.47
CA ASN A 266 9.56 -0.51 14.29
C ASN A 266 8.37 0.12 13.52
N TYR A 267 8.45 0.17 12.19
CA TYR A 267 7.36 0.65 11.34
C TYR A 267 6.38 -0.46 10.89
N ALA A 268 6.66 -1.73 11.22
CA ALA A 268 5.83 -2.88 10.87
C ALA A 268 4.90 -3.36 12.00
N ILE A 269 4.65 -2.53 13.00
CA ILE A 269 3.89 -2.89 14.20
C ILE A 269 2.43 -3.19 13.90
N GLY A 270 1.89 -4.19 14.62
CA GLY A 270 0.51 -4.64 14.49
C GLY A 270 0.26 -5.45 13.22
N GLN A 271 1.34 -5.81 12.52
CA GLN A 271 1.31 -6.71 11.38
C GLN A 271 1.75 -8.11 11.86
N THR A 272 1.17 -9.16 11.26
CA THR A 272 1.59 -10.52 11.54
C THR A 272 3.00 -10.72 10.98
N GLN A 273 3.97 -10.88 11.86
CA GLN A 273 5.35 -11.13 11.47
C GLN A 273 5.53 -12.65 11.32
N GLU A 274 5.08 -13.21 10.21
CA GLU A 274 5.58 -14.51 9.79
C GLU A 274 7.01 -14.30 9.28
N GLN A 275 7.96 -14.62 10.12
CA GLN A 275 9.37 -14.63 9.72
C GLN A 275 9.58 -15.76 8.71
N LEU A 276 10.38 -15.50 7.68
CA LEU A 276 10.91 -16.58 6.84
C LEU A 276 11.67 -17.55 7.75
N PRO A 277 11.54 -18.87 7.56
CA PRO A 277 12.16 -19.84 8.44
C PRO A 277 13.67 -19.66 8.39
N GLY A 278 14.26 -19.27 9.53
CA GLY A 278 15.71 -19.22 9.69
C GLY A 278 16.28 -20.63 9.75
N LEU A 279 17.57 -20.76 9.42
CA LEU A 279 18.30 -22.02 9.59
C LEU A 279 18.58 -22.28 11.08
N ASP A 280 18.51 -23.54 11.50
CA ASP A 280 18.93 -23.95 12.83
C ASP A 280 20.47 -23.86 12.94
N PRO A 281 21.03 -23.02 13.80
CA PRO A 281 22.48 -22.83 13.90
C PRO A 281 23.25 -24.07 14.36
N ASN A 282 22.56 -25.10 14.87
CA ASN A 282 23.17 -26.35 15.31
C ASN A 282 23.27 -27.41 14.20
N LYS A 283 22.76 -27.12 12.99
CA LYS A 283 22.78 -28.04 11.85
C LYS A 283 23.79 -27.61 10.79
N LYS A 284 24.24 -28.57 10.01
CA LYS A 284 25.13 -28.35 8.88
C LYS A 284 24.31 -28.18 7.59
N TYR A 285 24.45 -27.06 6.91
CA TYR A 285 23.75 -26.81 5.65
C TYR A 285 24.71 -26.73 4.48
N VAL A 286 24.24 -27.07 3.30
CA VAL A 286 24.97 -27.00 2.03
C VAL A 286 23.99 -26.69 0.89
N ALA A 287 24.44 -25.88 -0.08
CA ALA A 287 23.69 -25.61 -1.30
C ALA A 287 24.30 -26.34 -2.47
N LEU A 288 23.53 -27.24 -3.11
CA LEU A 288 23.87 -27.78 -4.44
C LEU A 288 23.47 -26.79 -5.50
N THR A 289 24.38 -26.40 -6.36
CA THR A 289 24.11 -25.44 -7.44
C THR A 289 24.55 -25.99 -8.79
N PHE A 290 23.76 -25.74 -9.84
CA PHE A 290 23.95 -26.28 -11.16
C PHE A 290 23.95 -25.18 -12.21
N ASP A 291 25.02 -25.10 -13.03
CA ASP A 291 25.21 -24.10 -14.06
C ASP A 291 24.98 -24.66 -15.47
N ASP A 292 24.85 -23.79 -16.47
CA ASP A 292 24.77 -24.02 -17.91
C ASP A 292 23.46 -24.57 -18.47
N GLY A 293 22.59 -25.08 -17.62
CA GLY A 293 21.27 -25.60 -18.03
C GLY A 293 20.24 -24.53 -18.42
N PRO A 294 19.02 -24.98 -18.68
CA PRO A 294 18.59 -26.36 -18.71
C PRO A 294 19.00 -27.10 -20.00
N LYS A 295 19.18 -28.44 -19.88
CA LYS A 295 19.30 -29.36 -21.00
C LYS A 295 18.24 -30.46 -20.83
N ALA A 296 17.35 -30.63 -21.81
CA ALA A 296 16.14 -31.42 -21.65
C ALA A 296 16.36 -32.79 -21.01
N GLN A 297 17.36 -33.55 -21.45
CA GLN A 297 17.61 -34.89 -20.96
C GLN A 297 18.21 -34.91 -19.56
N THR A 298 19.35 -34.26 -19.37
CA THR A 298 20.12 -34.34 -18.12
C THR A 298 19.49 -33.56 -16.98
N THR A 299 18.97 -32.36 -17.25
CA THR A 299 18.26 -31.56 -16.20
C THR A 299 16.99 -32.24 -15.72
N ASN A 300 16.22 -32.91 -16.61
CA ASN A 300 15.01 -33.65 -16.14
C ASN A 300 15.41 -34.86 -15.27
N GLN A 301 16.46 -35.60 -15.62
CA GLN A 301 16.98 -36.69 -14.78
C GLN A 301 17.42 -36.16 -13.40
N LEU A 302 18.11 -35.02 -13.39
CA LEU A 302 18.49 -34.36 -12.13
C LEU A 302 17.28 -33.99 -11.27
N LEU A 303 16.25 -33.41 -11.86
CA LEU A 303 15.03 -33.08 -11.16
C LEU A 303 14.33 -34.33 -10.57
N ASP A 304 14.32 -35.46 -11.33
CA ASP A 304 13.82 -36.75 -10.83
C ASP A 304 14.61 -37.23 -9.60
N ILE A 305 15.95 -37.12 -9.63
CA ILE A 305 16.83 -37.47 -8.51
C ILE A 305 16.58 -36.58 -7.30
N LEU A 306 16.52 -35.24 -7.51
CA LEU A 306 16.31 -34.29 -6.44
C LEU A 306 14.93 -34.47 -5.78
N ALA A 307 13.90 -34.78 -6.58
CA ALA A 307 12.56 -35.10 -6.08
C ALA A 307 12.56 -36.40 -5.25
N ALA A 308 13.17 -37.46 -5.74
CA ALA A 308 13.29 -38.74 -5.04
C ALA A 308 14.07 -38.59 -3.71
N GLN A 309 15.08 -37.74 -3.69
CA GLN A 309 15.89 -37.43 -2.51
C GLN A 309 15.27 -36.34 -1.62
N GLN A 310 14.17 -35.72 -2.01
CA GLN A 310 13.52 -34.60 -1.30
C GLN A 310 14.50 -33.43 -1.04
N VAL A 311 15.34 -33.12 -2.01
CA VAL A 311 16.33 -32.06 -1.97
C VAL A 311 15.91 -30.90 -2.87
N LYS A 312 16.07 -29.67 -2.40
CA LYS A 312 15.99 -28.47 -3.24
C LYS A 312 17.38 -27.97 -3.55
N ALA A 313 17.55 -27.46 -4.77
CA ALA A 313 18.81 -26.97 -5.30
C ALA A 313 18.63 -25.61 -5.99
N THR A 314 19.72 -24.96 -6.36
CA THR A 314 19.72 -23.71 -7.11
C THR A 314 20.28 -23.96 -8.51
N PHE A 315 19.56 -23.51 -9.54
CA PHE A 315 19.93 -23.64 -10.94
C PHE A 315 20.28 -22.29 -11.52
N PHE A 316 21.49 -22.07 -11.96
CA PHE A 316 21.91 -20.90 -12.70
C PHE A 316 21.78 -21.18 -14.20
N MET A 317 20.68 -20.70 -14.78
CA MET A 317 20.28 -21.05 -16.13
C MET A 317 20.74 -20.02 -17.15
N LEU A 318 21.17 -20.50 -18.33
CA LEU A 318 21.39 -19.66 -19.51
C LEU A 318 20.06 -19.23 -20.13
N GLY A 319 19.91 -17.94 -20.48
CA GLY A 319 18.70 -17.44 -21.13
C GLY A 319 18.41 -18.13 -22.47
N SER A 320 19.44 -18.47 -23.25
CA SER A 320 19.30 -19.23 -24.49
C SER A 320 18.77 -20.65 -24.27
N SER A 321 19.26 -21.35 -23.24
CA SER A 321 18.80 -22.68 -22.86
C SER A 321 17.37 -22.64 -22.30
N ALA A 322 17.02 -21.62 -21.50
CA ALA A 322 15.67 -21.40 -20.99
C ALA A 322 14.63 -21.20 -22.13
N ARG A 323 15.01 -20.46 -23.18
CA ARG A 323 14.16 -20.31 -24.37
C ARG A 323 14.00 -21.64 -25.14
N GLN A 324 15.04 -22.45 -25.17
CA GLN A 324 15.01 -23.73 -25.87
C GLN A 324 14.20 -24.79 -25.13
N TYR A 325 14.23 -24.78 -23.80
CA TYR A 325 13.60 -25.81 -22.94
C TYR A 325 12.72 -25.18 -21.85
N PRO A 326 11.69 -24.38 -22.22
CA PRO A 326 10.90 -23.64 -21.24
C PRO A 326 10.13 -24.54 -20.27
N GLU A 327 9.73 -25.75 -20.70
CA GLU A 327 9.04 -26.73 -19.87
C GLU A 327 9.93 -27.25 -18.72
N VAL A 328 11.25 -27.33 -18.93
CA VAL A 328 12.21 -27.75 -17.88
C VAL A 328 12.38 -26.64 -16.85
N VAL A 329 12.47 -25.37 -17.27
CA VAL A 329 12.51 -24.21 -16.36
C VAL A 329 11.24 -24.16 -15.52
N LYS A 330 10.07 -24.31 -16.17
CA LYS A 330 8.76 -24.34 -15.48
C LYS A 330 8.69 -25.47 -14.47
N ARG A 331 9.19 -26.66 -14.82
CA ARG A 331 9.25 -27.81 -13.92
C ARG A 331 10.11 -27.52 -12.71
N ALA A 332 11.36 -27.07 -12.91
CA ALA A 332 12.29 -26.74 -11.83
C ALA A 332 11.69 -25.72 -10.87
N ALA A 333 11.09 -24.63 -11.39
CA ALA A 333 10.43 -23.61 -10.59
C ALA A 333 9.21 -24.16 -9.81
N SER A 334 8.35 -24.96 -10.45
CA SER A 334 7.17 -25.54 -9.82
C SER A 334 7.48 -26.59 -8.76
N GLU A 335 8.61 -27.30 -8.88
CA GLU A 335 9.13 -28.22 -7.86
C GLU A 335 9.81 -27.50 -6.69
N GLY A 336 9.90 -26.16 -6.71
CA GLY A 336 10.42 -25.34 -5.60
C GLY A 336 11.95 -25.24 -5.58
N HIS A 337 12.61 -25.44 -6.70
CA HIS A 337 14.03 -25.11 -6.87
C HIS A 337 14.19 -23.60 -7.08
N GLU A 338 15.33 -23.06 -6.66
CA GLU A 338 15.68 -21.67 -6.92
C GLU A 338 16.27 -21.53 -8.32
N ILE A 339 15.82 -20.50 -9.05
CA ILE A 339 16.32 -20.20 -10.40
C ILE A 339 17.11 -18.89 -10.37
N GLY A 340 18.40 -18.99 -10.66
CA GLY A 340 19.31 -17.88 -10.88
C GLY A 340 19.59 -17.67 -12.37
N SER A 341 20.18 -16.52 -12.71
CA SER A 341 20.67 -16.21 -14.06
C SER A 341 22.11 -16.63 -14.22
N HIS A 342 22.47 -17.21 -15.39
CA HIS A 342 23.84 -17.49 -15.77
C HIS A 342 24.26 -16.77 -17.05
N SER A 343 23.79 -15.52 -17.25
CA SER A 343 23.88 -14.79 -18.52
C SER A 343 22.97 -15.34 -19.62
N ASN A 344 22.97 -14.69 -20.79
CA ASN A 344 22.13 -15.16 -21.88
C ASN A 344 22.81 -16.29 -22.70
N VAL A 345 24.09 -16.17 -22.97
CA VAL A 345 24.81 -17.09 -23.88
C VAL A 345 26.21 -17.46 -23.38
N HIS A 346 26.44 -17.43 -22.07
CA HIS A 346 27.68 -17.80 -21.42
C HIS A 346 28.90 -16.95 -21.80
N ASN A 347 28.71 -15.66 -22.08
CA ASN A 347 29.80 -14.72 -22.35
C ASN A 347 30.56 -14.37 -21.07
N ASN A 348 31.89 -14.13 -21.22
CA ASN A 348 32.70 -13.62 -20.10
C ASN A 348 32.35 -12.16 -19.81
N LEU A 349 31.57 -11.91 -18.75
CA LEU A 349 31.06 -10.58 -18.40
C LEU A 349 32.17 -9.58 -18.08
N ARG A 350 33.33 -10.05 -17.59
CA ARG A 350 34.49 -9.18 -17.26
C ARG A 350 35.04 -8.45 -18.48
N SER A 351 34.90 -9.04 -19.66
CA SER A 351 35.43 -8.49 -20.92
C SER A 351 34.39 -7.72 -21.74
N MET A 352 33.15 -7.66 -21.30
CA MET A 352 32.10 -7.01 -22.04
C MET A 352 31.97 -5.51 -21.68
N ALA A 353 31.50 -4.71 -22.63
CA ALA A 353 31.06 -3.34 -22.36
C ALA A 353 29.82 -3.32 -21.42
N LEU A 354 29.70 -2.29 -20.59
CA LEU A 354 28.64 -2.24 -19.54
C LEU A 354 27.20 -2.34 -20.10
N ASP A 355 26.91 -1.69 -21.23
CA ASP A 355 25.63 -1.79 -21.88
C ASP A 355 25.37 -3.20 -22.47
N ALA A 356 26.41 -3.87 -22.94
CA ALA A 356 26.31 -5.25 -23.41
C ALA A 356 26.02 -6.21 -22.24
N ILE A 357 26.70 -6.04 -21.09
CA ILE A 357 26.38 -6.80 -19.86
C ILE A 357 24.91 -6.63 -19.50
N LYS A 358 24.45 -5.38 -19.43
CA LYS A 358 23.07 -5.07 -19.07
C LYS A 358 22.07 -5.71 -20.03
N THR A 359 22.34 -5.67 -21.32
CA THR A 359 21.49 -6.27 -22.35
C THR A 359 21.47 -7.80 -22.23
N ASP A 360 22.65 -8.43 -22.05
CA ASP A 360 22.78 -9.88 -21.91
C ASP A 360 21.98 -10.40 -20.70
N ILE A 361 22.16 -9.77 -19.53
CA ILE A 361 21.43 -10.16 -18.30
C ILE A 361 19.93 -9.92 -18.45
N HIS A 362 19.52 -8.82 -19.08
CA HIS A 362 18.12 -8.51 -19.35
C HIS A 362 17.46 -9.59 -20.23
N GLU A 363 18.12 -10.00 -21.32
CA GLU A 363 17.63 -11.05 -22.21
C GLU A 363 17.58 -12.42 -21.52
N ALA A 364 18.55 -12.73 -20.65
CA ALA A 364 18.50 -13.92 -19.82
C ALA A 364 17.30 -13.93 -18.87
N ASP A 365 17.13 -12.86 -18.10
CA ASP A 365 16.05 -12.71 -17.13
C ASP A 365 14.66 -12.80 -17.80
N LYS A 366 14.52 -12.13 -18.94
CA LYS A 366 13.29 -12.18 -19.75
C LYS A 366 12.97 -13.60 -20.19
N SER A 367 13.98 -14.31 -20.68
CA SER A 367 13.81 -15.68 -21.18
C SER A 367 13.46 -16.66 -20.07
N ILE A 368 14.14 -16.57 -18.94
CA ILE A 368 13.87 -17.39 -17.76
C ILE A 368 12.49 -17.10 -17.21
N TYR A 369 12.10 -15.81 -17.11
CA TYR A 369 10.76 -15.44 -16.65
C TYR A 369 9.67 -15.99 -17.58
N LEU A 370 9.80 -15.83 -18.89
CA LEU A 370 8.80 -16.30 -19.86
C LEU A 370 8.65 -17.84 -19.83
N ALA A 371 9.73 -18.55 -19.48
CA ALA A 371 9.73 -20.00 -19.33
C ALA A 371 9.14 -20.46 -17.99
N GLY A 372 9.59 -19.89 -16.87
CA GLY A 372 9.32 -20.37 -15.51
C GLY A 372 8.38 -19.51 -14.67
N GLY A 373 8.06 -18.29 -15.10
CA GLY A 373 7.20 -17.34 -14.37
C GLY A 373 7.87 -16.63 -13.19
N GLN A 374 9.19 -16.87 -12.97
CA GLN A 374 9.96 -16.26 -11.90
C GLN A 374 11.14 -15.46 -12.46
N LEU A 375 11.31 -14.22 -11.98
CA LEU A 375 12.50 -13.43 -12.29
C LEU A 375 13.67 -13.89 -11.41
N PRO A 376 14.85 -14.19 -12.01
CA PRO A 376 16.03 -14.46 -11.23
C PRO A 376 16.43 -13.29 -10.34
N LYS A 377 16.55 -13.50 -9.02
CA LYS A 377 17.06 -12.50 -8.07
C LYS A 377 18.58 -12.51 -7.97
N ILE A 378 19.19 -13.64 -8.26
CA ILE A 378 20.62 -13.90 -8.16
C ILE A 378 21.22 -14.16 -9.53
N LEU A 379 22.53 -13.88 -9.65
CA LEU A 379 23.31 -14.12 -10.84
C LEU A 379 24.58 -14.87 -10.48
N ARG A 380 24.95 -15.90 -11.23
CA ARG A 380 26.33 -16.41 -11.27
C ARG A 380 26.96 -16.02 -12.61
N PRO A 381 28.04 -15.21 -12.60
CA PRO A 381 28.71 -14.84 -13.85
C PRO A 381 29.43 -16.05 -14.44
N PRO A 382 29.36 -16.27 -15.77
CA PRO A 382 30.15 -17.29 -16.42
C PRO A 382 31.65 -17.21 -16.04
N TYR A 383 32.24 -18.36 -15.76
CA TYR A 383 33.65 -18.46 -15.29
C TYR A 383 33.94 -17.78 -13.95
N GLY A 384 32.89 -17.38 -13.17
CA GLY A 384 33.06 -16.50 -12.02
C GLY A 384 33.54 -15.08 -12.36
N ALA A 385 33.59 -14.73 -13.65
CA ALA A 385 34.31 -13.57 -14.17
C ALA A 385 33.42 -12.32 -14.20
N ILE A 386 33.60 -11.45 -13.19
CA ILE A 386 32.99 -10.12 -13.08
C ILE A 386 34.03 -9.13 -12.55
N ASN A 387 33.81 -7.84 -12.80
CA ASN A 387 34.54 -6.73 -12.18
C ASN A 387 33.59 -5.72 -11.54
N SER A 388 34.12 -4.78 -10.74
CA SER A 388 33.34 -3.80 -10.02
C SER A 388 32.44 -2.97 -10.94
N GLN A 389 32.90 -2.60 -12.13
CA GLN A 389 32.09 -1.82 -13.08
C GLN A 389 30.91 -2.65 -13.61
N GLY A 390 31.14 -3.91 -13.96
CA GLY A 390 30.11 -4.84 -14.40
C GLY A 390 29.09 -5.10 -13.30
N ALA A 391 29.55 -5.29 -12.07
CA ALA A 391 28.64 -5.50 -10.93
C ALA A 391 27.73 -4.29 -10.65
N GLN A 392 28.18 -3.07 -10.91
CA GLN A 392 27.38 -1.86 -10.70
C GLN A 392 26.17 -1.75 -11.63
N VAL A 393 26.20 -2.36 -12.81
CA VAL A 393 25.07 -2.35 -13.76
C VAL A 393 24.14 -3.54 -13.58
N ILE A 394 24.46 -4.46 -12.65
CA ILE A 394 23.70 -5.66 -12.33
C ILE A 394 23.03 -5.44 -10.96
N ASP A 395 21.70 -5.38 -10.94
CA ASP A 395 20.90 -5.18 -9.71
C ASP A 395 20.59 -6.55 -9.05
N LYS A 396 21.59 -7.41 -8.90
CA LYS A 396 21.48 -8.77 -8.33
C LYS A 396 22.63 -9.06 -7.38
N ALA A 397 22.40 -9.98 -6.45
CA ALA A 397 23.49 -10.62 -5.72
C ALA A 397 24.25 -11.54 -6.66
N ILE A 398 25.58 -11.54 -6.52
CA ILE A 398 26.48 -12.34 -7.34
C ILE A 398 26.88 -13.56 -6.53
N ILE A 399 26.52 -14.74 -7.01
CA ILE A 399 26.75 -15.98 -6.33
C ILE A 399 27.95 -16.69 -6.99
N GLN A 400 28.99 -16.87 -6.23
CA GLN A 400 30.17 -17.65 -6.56
C GLN A 400 30.06 -19.04 -5.91
N TRP A 401 31.17 -19.67 -5.62
CA TRP A 401 31.26 -20.95 -4.94
C TRP A 401 32.57 -21.03 -4.12
N ASN A 402 32.56 -21.84 -3.08
CA ASN A 402 33.78 -22.21 -2.36
C ASN A 402 34.17 -23.67 -2.64
N ILE A 403 33.26 -24.47 -3.20
CA ILE A 403 33.56 -25.83 -3.65
C ILE A 403 33.30 -25.95 -5.15
N ASP A 404 34.35 -26.17 -5.93
CA ASP A 404 34.24 -26.57 -7.33
C ASP A 404 34.29 -28.11 -7.41
N SER A 405 33.22 -28.75 -7.87
CA SER A 405 33.18 -30.21 -8.03
C SER A 405 34.17 -30.73 -9.08
N ARG A 406 34.66 -29.84 -9.93
CA ARG A 406 35.51 -30.15 -11.11
C ARG A 406 34.88 -31.16 -12.07
N ASP A 407 33.56 -31.26 -12.10
CA ASP A 407 32.80 -32.16 -12.94
C ASP A 407 33.05 -31.90 -14.44
N TRP A 408 33.20 -30.61 -14.80
CA TRP A 408 33.55 -30.14 -16.16
C TRP A 408 34.91 -30.60 -16.64
N GLU A 409 35.83 -30.92 -15.73
CA GLU A 409 37.19 -31.38 -16.03
C GLU A 409 37.32 -32.91 -15.84
N LEU A 410 36.88 -33.42 -14.70
CA LEU A 410 37.07 -34.82 -14.30
C LEU A 410 36.30 -35.81 -15.18
N ARG A 411 35.08 -35.47 -15.55
CA ARG A 411 34.18 -36.33 -16.36
C ARG A 411 34.11 -37.80 -15.88
N ASN A 412 34.25 -38.00 -14.58
CA ASN A 412 34.30 -39.28 -13.92
C ASN A 412 33.51 -39.21 -12.60
N THR A 413 32.40 -39.93 -12.55
CA THR A 413 31.45 -39.92 -11.43
C THR A 413 32.12 -40.22 -10.08
N PRO A 414 32.88 -41.33 -9.88
CA PRO A 414 33.57 -41.58 -8.63
C PRO A 414 34.52 -40.47 -8.17
N LEU A 415 35.29 -39.88 -9.09
CA LEU A 415 36.21 -38.80 -8.76
C LEU A 415 35.49 -37.51 -8.37
N ILE A 416 34.37 -37.18 -9.02
CA ILE A 416 33.52 -36.03 -8.68
C ILE A 416 33.02 -36.22 -7.25
N VAL A 417 32.42 -37.39 -6.94
CA VAL A 417 31.91 -37.69 -5.58
C VAL A 417 33.02 -37.56 -4.55
N GLN A 418 34.16 -38.21 -4.77
CA GLN A 418 35.30 -38.17 -3.87
C GLN A 418 35.77 -36.73 -3.62
N HIS A 419 35.88 -35.92 -4.68
CA HIS A 419 36.37 -34.54 -4.57
C HIS A 419 35.43 -33.68 -3.76
N VAL A 420 34.14 -33.74 -4.01
CA VAL A 420 33.12 -32.99 -3.25
C VAL A 420 33.14 -33.37 -1.77
N LEU A 421 33.14 -34.67 -1.45
CA LEU A 421 33.13 -35.16 -0.08
C LEU A 421 34.39 -34.80 0.74
N GLN A 422 35.55 -34.66 0.07
CA GLN A 422 36.79 -34.27 0.71
C GLN A 422 36.93 -32.78 0.97
N THR A 423 36.16 -31.94 0.27
CA THR A 423 36.33 -30.47 0.30
C THR A 423 35.18 -29.73 0.96
N VAL A 424 33.99 -30.34 1.04
CA VAL A 424 32.77 -29.71 1.55
C VAL A 424 32.91 -29.35 3.01
N GLN A 425 32.33 -28.19 3.39
CA GLN A 425 32.22 -27.70 4.78
C GLN A 425 30.78 -27.18 5.02
N PRO A 426 30.35 -27.09 6.27
CA PRO A 426 29.06 -26.41 6.57
C PRO A 426 29.02 -24.99 5.98
N GLY A 427 27.92 -24.63 5.37
CA GLY A 427 27.75 -23.34 4.70
C GLY A 427 28.29 -23.30 3.25
N SER A 428 28.77 -24.43 2.70
CA SER A 428 29.32 -24.46 1.35
C SER A 428 28.29 -24.27 0.24
N ILE A 429 28.70 -23.54 -0.80
CA ILE A 429 28.02 -23.44 -2.10
C ILE A 429 28.84 -24.30 -3.07
N ILE A 430 28.24 -25.38 -3.57
CA ILE A 430 28.91 -26.35 -4.45
C ILE A 430 28.56 -26.07 -5.89
N LEU A 431 29.57 -25.79 -6.73
CA LEU A 431 29.45 -25.65 -8.18
C LEU A 431 29.40 -27.02 -8.84
N MET A 432 28.39 -27.26 -9.64
CA MET A 432 28.22 -28.41 -10.53
C MET A 432 27.60 -27.94 -11.86
N HIS A 433 27.49 -28.84 -12.86
CA HIS A 433 26.84 -28.51 -14.14
C HIS A 433 25.81 -29.60 -14.51
N ASP A 434 24.56 -29.22 -14.77
CA ASP A 434 23.49 -30.16 -15.08
C ASP A 434 23.47 -30.65 -16.54
N ILE A 435 24.45 -30.28 -17.30
CA ILE A 435 24.59 -30.63 -18.71
C ILE A 435 25.43 -31.89 -18.94
N TYR A 436 26.02 -32.48 -17.88
CA TYR A 436 26.93 -33.66 -17.99
C TYR A 436 26.33 -34.87 -17.28
N GLN A 437 26.25 -36.03 -17.99
CA GLN A 437 25.71 -37.25 -17.41
C GLN A 437 26.50 -37.71 -16.18
N THR A 438 27.85 -37.58 -16.22
CA THR A 438 28.72 -37.95 -15.09
C THR A 438 28.45 -37.16 -13.83
N THR A 439 27.97 -35.90 -13.95
CA THR A 439 27.50 -35.06 -12.85
C THR A 439 26.19 -35.60 -12.32
N ILE A 440 25.24 -35.89 -13.21
CA ILE A 440 23.90 -36.39 -12.81
C ILE A 440 24.07 -37.69 -12.01
N ASP A 441 24.90 -38.62 -12.49
CA ASP A 441 25.19 -39.89 -11.83
C ASP A 441 25.90 -39.72 -10.47
N ALA A 442 26.59 -38.58 -10.25
CA ALA A 442 27.26 -38.25 -8.99
C ALA A 442 26.32 -37.68 -7.91
N VAL A 443 25.15 -37.10 -8.29
CA VAL A 443 24.29 -36.37 -7.35
C VAL A 443 23.75 -37.28 -6.25
N THR A 444 23.22 -38.45 -6.58
CA THR A 444 22.69 -39.40 -5.58
C THR A 444 23.72 -39.77 -4.52
N PRO A 445 24.92 -40.30 -4.87
CA PRO A 445 25.89 -40.65 -3.86
C PRO A 445 26.46 -39.46 -3.10
N ILE A 446 26.51 -38.26 -3.67
CA ILE A 446 26.86 -37.03 -2.93
C ILE A 446 25.81 -36.73 -1.88
N ILE A 447 24.52 -36.72 -2.23
CA ILE A 447 23.44 -36.44 -1.31
C ILE A 447 23.41 -37.45 -0.16
N GLU A 448 23.48 -38.75 -0.45
CA GLU A 448 23.40 -39.82 0.55
C GLU A 448 24.55 -39.75 1.54
N GLN A 449 25.81 -39.56 1.05
CA GLN A 449 26.97 -39.51 1.92
C GLN A 449 27.08 -38.22 2.72
N LEU A 450 26.67 -37.06 2.17
CA LEU A 450 26.60 -35.83 2.95
C LEU A 450 25.49 -35.87 4.00
N ARG A 451 24.37 -36.46 3.67
CA ARG A 451 23.25 -36.67 4.65
C ARG A 451 23.69 -37.58 5.80
N ALA A 452 24.45 -38.65 5.50
CA ALA A 452 25.05 -39.52 6.53
C ALA A 452 26.04 -38.78 7.44
N GLN A 453 26.66 -37.70 6.95
CA GLN A 453 27.53 -36.79 7.72
C GLN A 453 26.76 -35.68 8.47
N GLY A 454 25.40 -35.65 8.39
CA GLY A 454 24.54 -34.72 9.07
C GLY A 454 24.31 -33.42 8.33
N TYR A 455 24.58 -33.38 7.01
CA TYR A 455 24.23 -32.19 6.20
C TYR A 455 22.77 -32.17 5.79
N GLU A 456 22.17 -30.98 5.81
CA GLU A 456 20.88 -30.67 5.21
C GLU A 456 21.09 -29.81 3.95
N PHE A 457 20.23 -30.03 2.96
CA PHE A 457 20.33 -29.37 1.66
C PHE A 457 19.31 -28.23 1.57
N VAL A 458 19.80 -27.06 1.17
CA VAL A 458 18.98 -25.85 1.04
C VAL A 458 19.33 -25.13 -0.27
N THR A 459 18.46 -24.22 -0.72
CA THR A 459 18.81 -23.30 -1.82
C THR A 459 19.79 -22.24 -1.37
N VAL A 460 20.40 -21.52 -2.30
CA VAL A 460 21.31 -20.41 -1.96
C VAL A 460 20.58 -19.31 -1.18
N ASP A 461 19.37 -18.95 -1.59
CA ASP A 461 18.53 -17.95 -0.92
C ASP A 461 18.28 -18.35 0.56
N GLN A 462 17.96 -19.62 0.81
CA GLN A 462 17.80 -20.17 2.15
C GLN A 462 19.14 -20.19 2.93
N LEU A 463 20.26 -20.63 2.27
CA LEU A 463 21.58 -20.69 2.90
C LEU A 463 22.03 -19.30 3.37
N LEU A 464 21.78 -18.27 2.56
CA LEU A 464 22.08 -16.88 2.87
C LEU A 464 20.99 -16.24 3.76
N GLN A 465 20.01 -17.02 4.23
CA GLN A 465 18.90 -16.57 5.08
C GLN A 465 18.16 -15.37 4.49
N TYR A 466 18.00 -15.35 3.16
CA TYR A 466 17.33 -14.27 2.42
C TYR A 466 17.95 -12.87 2.64
N GLN A 467 19.26 -12.82 2.95
CA GLN A 467 19.99 -11.57 3.21
C GLN A 467 20.99 -11.22 2.11
N ASP A 468 20.87 -11.88 0.96
CA ASP A 468 21.66 -11.58 -0.22
C ASP A 468 21.39 -10.15 -0.72
N LYS A 469 22.47 -9.42 -0.99
CA LYS A 469 22.42 -8.01 -1.40
C LYS A 469 22.99 -7.83 -2.79
N PRO A 470 22.37 -7.00 -3.63
CA PRO A 470 22.93 -6.63 -4.92
C PRO A 470 24.36 -6.10 -4.81
N ARG A 471 25.17 -6.41 -5.80
CA ARG A 471 26.58 -5.96 -5.90
C ARG A 471 27.53 -6.55 -4.85
N MET A 472 27.08 -7.52 -4.08
CA MET A 472 27.92 -8.34 -3.22
C MET A 472 28.17 -9.69 -3.89
N GLN A 473 29.37 -10.27 -3.68
CA GLN A 473 29.69 -11.63 -4.06
C GLN A 473 29.66 -12.55 -2.86
N TYR A 474 28.98 -13.68 -3.00
CA TYR A 474 28.84 -14.69 -1.97
C TYR A 474 29.53 -15.98 -2.44
N PHE A 475 30.54 -16.44 -1.70
CA PHE A 475 31.27 -17.67 -1.98
C PHE A 475 30.80 -18.83 -1.11
N SER A 476 30.27 -18.54 0.08
CA SER A 476 29.65 -19.46 1.02
C SER A 476 28.66 -18.69 1.92
N GLN A 477 28.06 -19.36 2.88
CA GLN A 477 27.22 -18.75 3.89
C GLN A 477 27.92 -17.59 4.62
N ASP A 478 29.21 -17.76 4.95
CA ASP A 478 29.97 -16.83 5.79
C ASP A 478 31.04 -16.04 5.01
N ASP A 479 31.18 -16.24 3.69
CA ASP A 479 32.15 -15.52 2.86
C ASP A 479 31.42 -14.65 1.84
N ALA A 480 31.19 -13.39 2.21
CA ALA A 480 30.64 -12.35 1.35
C ALA A 480 31.66 -11.22 1.16
N ARG A 481 31.82 -10.77 -0.10
CA ARG A 481 32.80 -9.74 -0.48
C ARG A 481 32.16 -8.70 -1.37
N THR A 482 32.59 -7.43 -1.27
CA THR A 482 32.29 -6.43 -2.30
C THR A 482 33.02 -6.80 -3.61
N VAL A 483 32.36 -6.52 -4.74
CA VAL A 483 32.94 -6.79 -6.07
C VAL A 483 34.05 -5.79 -6.38
#